data_9b044defbad1e7f23f13e844b3ad84c4
#
_entry.id   9b044defbad1e7f23f13e844b3ad84c4
#
_cell.length_a   1.000
_cell.length_b   1.000
_cell.length_c   1.000
_cell.angle_alpha   90.00
_cell.angle_beta   90.00
_cell.angle_gamma   90.00
#
_symmetry.space_group_name_H-M   'P 1'
#
loop_
_entity.id
_entity.type
_entity.pdbx_description
1 polymer ?
#
loop_
_entity_poly.entity_id
_entity_poly.type
_entity_poly.pdbx_seq_one_letter_code
_entity_poly.pdbx_strand_id
1 'polypeptide(L)'
;MLILSNEDIEKILPVGACLEVLEEAYRDLGSGMAATVPRYDVYSPTKPNEFYEYKTMSGVLPNRKIAALRLNSSVVTWYEKDGGVRKDKLPVAGGNRYVGLVMLFSTETGEPLAIFPDGYVQKLRVAGASAIAARHLARKNASVMALLGSGWQASAHLITLSLVRDLKKVRVFSPNADSRRRFLDEWSNNISAELVEAGSAAEAIDGADIVTCTTNSISALFPGELLKPGVHVSCVKPCELDASTYQRSDPLIIHWKEAKPFQIVIGGVDPQSIPDVAEGWPHPLTREDTPLWDLPTISQLVNGQHPGRTKDEAISCFCNNVGLGLQFAAVGSEVLARAREARVGREIPTDWFLESVHP
;
A
#
# COMPACT_ATOMS: atom_id res chain seq x y z
N MET A 1 -15.74 18.07 -15.63
CA MET A 1 -14.76 17.43 -14.74
C MET A 1 -15.25 17.47 -13.30
N LEU A 2 -15.19 16.36 -12.54
CA LEU A 2 -15.68 16.25 -11.16
C LEU A 2 -14.56 16.51 -10.15
N ILE A 3 -14.85 17.30 -9.10
CA ILE A 3 -13.97 17.48 -7.94
C ILE A 3 -14.61 16.81 -6.72
N LEU A 4 -13.84 15.99 -6.01
CA LEU A 4 -14.28 15.31 -4.80
C LEU A 4 -13.37 15.65 -3.61
N SER A 5 -13.95 15.72 -2.42
CA SER A 5 -13.19 15.72 -1.16
C SER A 5 -12.89 14.31 -0.70
N ASN A 6 -12.02 14.18 0.30
CA ASN A 6 -11.74 12.87 0.91
C ASN A 6 -12.96 12.29 1.62
N GLU A 7 -13.75 13.17 2.26
CA GLU A 7 -15.00 12.83 2.95
C GLU A 7 -16.08 12.34 1.97
N ASP A 8 -16.13 12.91 0.76
CA ASP A 8 -17.03 12.43 -0.29
C ASP A 8 -16.69 11.00 -0.68
N ILE A 9 -15.40 10.70 -0.88
CA ILE A 9 -14.93 9.37 -1.26
C ILE A 9 -15.21 8.36 -0.14
N GLU A 10 -14.94 8.72 1.09
CA GLU A 10 -15.14 7.85 2.26
C GLU A 10 -16.62 7.42 2.40
N LYS A 11 -17.55 8.32 2.08
CA LYS A 11 -19.00 8.03 2.12
C LYS A 11 -19.47 7.08 1.02
N ILE A 12 -18.85 7.12 -0.15
CA ILE A 12 -19.36 6.41 -1.34
C ILE A 12 -18.59 5.15 -1.71
N LEU A 13 -17.36 4.96 -1.19
CA LEU A 13 -16.51 3.84 -1.57
C LEU A 13 -16.53 2.73 -0.51
N PRO A 14 -17.31 1.66 -0.69
CA PRO A 14 -17.25 0.48 0.17
C PRO A 14 -15.92 -0.25 0.01
N VAL A 15 -15.38 -0.76 1.12
CA VAL A 15 -14.11 -1.47 1.12
C VAL A 15 -14.13 -2.71 0.21
N GLY A 16 -15.26 -3.44 0.18
CA GLY A 16 -15.44 -4.61 -0.69
C GLY A 16 -15.31 -4.27 -2.17
N ALA A 17 -15.96 -3.17 -2.62
CA ALA A 17 -15.86 -2.71 -4.00
C ALA A 17 -14.41 -2.33 -4.37
N CYS A 18 -13.65 -1.74 -3.43
CA CYS A 18 -12.24 -1.47 -3.65
C CYS A 18 -11.44 -2.75 -3.91
N LEU A 19 -11.69 -3.84 -3.17
CA LEU A 19 -11.02 -5.11 -3.39
C LEU A 19 -11.36 -5.73 -4.76
N GLU A 20 -12.62 -5.67 -5.17
CA GLU A 20 -13.09 -6.20 -6.45
C GLU A 20 -12.39 -5.52 -7.64
N VAL A 21 -12.40 -4.19 -7.68
CA VAL A 21 -11.78 -3.45 -8.78
C VAL A 21 -10.26 -3.55 -8.81
N LEU A 22 -9.61 -3.70 -7.65
CA LEU A 22 -8.17 -3.96 -7.59
C LEU A 22 -7.82 -5.34 -8.13
N GLU A 23 -8.60 -6.36 -7.78
CA GLU A 23 -8.36 -7.72 -8.26
C GLU A 23 -8.58 -7.83 -9.77
N GLU A 24 -9.63 -7.18 -10.32
CA GLU A 24 -9.83 -7.05 -11.77
C GLU A 24 -8.63 -6.37 -12.45
N ALA A 25 -8.17 -5.25 -11.90
CA ALA A 25 -7.02 -4.53 -12.46
C ALA A 25 -5.73 -5.37 -12.45
N TYR A 26 -5.51 -6.19 -11.43
CA TYR A 26 -4.37 -7.12 -11.42
C TYR A 26 -4.53 -8.23 -12.47
N ARG A 27 -5.76 -8.70 -12.75
CA ARG A 27 -6.02 -9.64 -13.86
C ARG A 27 -5.70 -8.99 -15.20
N ASP A 28 -6.17 -7.78 -15.42
CA ASP A 28 -5.89 -7.03 -16.64
C ASP A 28 -4.39 -6.78 -16.82
N LEU A 29 -3.68 -6.41 -15.75
CA LEU A 29 -2.23 -6.23 -15.78
C LEU A 29 -1.49 -7.53 -16.15
N GLY A 30 -1.86 -8.65 -15.54
CA GLY A 30 -1.24 -9.95 -15.79
C GLY A 30 -1.54 -10.52 -17.17
N SER A 31 -2.65 -10.12 -17.81
CA SER A 31 -3.01 -10.48 -19.19
C SER A 31 -2.51 -9.48 -20.24
N GLY A 32 -1.81 -8.41 -19.83
CA GLY A 32 -1.31 -7.38 -20.76
C GLY A 32 -2.38 -6.39 -21.22
N MET A 33 -3.57 -6.39 -20.63
CA MET A 33 -4.68 -5.49 -20.97
C MET A 33 -4.66 -4.18 -20.17
N ALA A 34 -3.70 -4.01 -19.26
CA ALA A 34 -3.50 -2.81 -18.48
C ALA A 34 -2.00 -2.49 -18.36
N ALA A 35 -1.70 -1.26 -17.99
CA ALA A 35 -0.32 -0.83 -17.80
C ALA A 35 -0.15 0.00 -16.53
N THR A 36 1.04 -0.09 -15.94
CA THR A 36 1.51 0.80 -14.89
C THR A 36 2.88 1.34 -15.27
N VAL A 37 3.13 2.60 -14.94
CA VAL A 37 4.44 3.23 -15.17
C VAL A 37 5.24 3.14 -13.87
N PRO A 38 6.56 2.90 -13.93
CA PRO A 38 7.44 2.97 -12.77
C PRO A 38 7.25 4.27 -11.99
N ARG A 39 7.35 4.17 -10.67
CA ARG A 39 7.24 5.34 -9.78
C ARG A 39 8.49 6.22 -9.88
N TYR A 40 8.29 7.51 -9.96
CA TYR A 40 9.34 8.53 -9.92
C TYR A 40 9.24 9.33 -8.63
N ASP A 41 10.36 9.46 -7.94
CA ASP A 41 10.52 10.28 -6.74
C ASP A 41 11.60 11.35 -6.99
N VAL A 42 11.27 12.62 -6.75
CA VAL A 42 12.23 13.73 -6.85
C VAL A 42 12.41 14.33 -5.45
N TYR A 43 13.66 14.51 -5.06
CA TYR A 43 14.02 15.11 -3.77
C TYR A 43 14.78 16.43 -3.99
N SER A 44 14.38 17.47 -3.25
CA SER A 44 15.02 18.77 -3.23
C SER A 44 15.17 19.26 -1.78
N PRO A 45 16.34 19.77 -1.35
CA PRO A 45 16.50 20.30 -0.01
C PRO A 45 15.62 21.54 0.18
N THR A 46 15.03 21.69 1.36
CA THR A 46 14.24 22.88 1.76
C THR A 46 14.87 23.61 2.95
N LYS A 47 15.20 22.87 4.00
CA LYS A 47 15.88 23.31 5.21
C LYS A 47 16.85 22.22 5.67
N PRO A 48 17.72 22.50 6.66
CA PRO A 48 18.55 21.45 7.26
C PRO A 48 17.69 20.24 7.68
N ASN A 49 18.03 19.05 7.20
CA ASN A 49 17.34 17.78 7.44
C ASN A 49 15.88 17.68 6.93
N GLU A 50 15.43 18.64 6.13
CA GLU A 50 14.12 18.62 5.49
C GLU A 50 14.27 18.60 3.97
N PHE A 51 13.47 17.76 3.29
CA PHE A 51 13.47 17.64 1.84
C PHE A 51 12.05 17.72 1.30
N TYR A 52 11.87 18.51 0.26
CA TYR A 52 10.71 18.40 -0.59
C TYR A 52 10.78 17.08 -1.35
N GLU A 53 9.69 16.34 -1.31
CA GLU A 53 9.52 15.05 -1.99
C GLU A 53 8.32 15.14 -2.93
N TYR A 54 8.59 14.97 -4.23
CA TYR A 54 7.55 14.90 -5.26
C TYR A 54 7.53 13.50 -5.85
N LYS A 55 6.36 12.83 -5.79
CA LYS A 55 6.18 11.46 -6.29
C LYS A 55 5.09 11.39 -7.32
N THR A 56 5.32 10.67 -8.41
CA THR A 56 4.32 10.42 -9.44
C THR A 56 4.15 8.93 -9.72
N MET A 57 2.93 8.52 -9.97
CA MET A 57 2.55 7.17 -10.38
C MET A 57 1.45 7.26 -11.43
N SER A 58 1.60 6.56 -12.53
CA SER A 58 0.59 6.52 -13.59
C SER A 58 0.18 5.08 -13.91
N GLY A 59 -1.07 4.92 -14.31
CA GLY A 59 -1.60 3.64 -14.76
C GLY A 59 -2.75 3.81 -15.72
N VAL A 60 -2.91 2.85 -16.62
CA VAL A 60 -3.92 2.86 -17.68
C VAL A 60 -4.70 1.55 -17.62
N LEU A 61 -6.02 1.66 -17.53
CA LEU A 61 -6.96 0.55 -17.40
C LEU A 61 -8.07 0.68 -18.48
N PRO A 62 -7.80 0.26 -19.73
CA PRO A 62 -8.70 0.45 -20.85
C PRO A 62 -10.07 -0.20 -20.67
N ASN A 63 -10.13 -1.39 -20.05
CA ASN A 63 -11.39 -2.09 -19.80
C ASN A 63 -12.37 -1.29 -18.91
N ARG A 64 -11.87 -0.35 -18.11
CA ARG A 64 -12.65 0.61 -17.34
C ARG A 64 -12.66 2.00 -17.94
N LYS A 65 -12.05 2.18 -19.12
CA LYS A 65 -11.94 3.44 -19.87
C LYS A 65 -11.25 4.57 -19.10
N ILE A 66 -10.29 4.22 -18.23
CA ILE A 66 -9.63 5.15 -17.29
C ILE A 66 -8.12 5.08 -17.42
N ALA A 67 -7.49 6.25 -17.43
CA ALA A 67 -6.10 6.46 -17.06
C ALA A 67 -6.05 7.30 -15.77
N ALA A 68 -5.05 7.07 -14.93
CA ALA A 68 -4.85 7.83 -13.71
C ALA A 68 -3.41 8.33 -13.59
N LEU A 69 -3.29 9.56 -13.13
CA LEU A 69 -2.06 10.14 -12.60
C LEU A 69 -2.27 10.41 -11.12
N ARG A 70 -1.47 9.76 -10.28
CA ARG A 70 -1.37 10.10 -8.86
C ARG A 70 -0.10 10.89 -8.64
N LEU A 71 -0.21 12.03 -7.95
CA LEU A 71 0.93 12.78 -7.46
C LEU A 71 0.88 12.93 -5.94
N ASN A 72 2.07 13.03 -5.32
CA ASN A 72 2.21 13.38 -3.91
C ASN A 72 3.25 14.48 -3.81
N SER A 73 2.91 15.53 -3.09
CA SER A 73 3.76 16.69 -2.82
C SER A 73 3.89 16.81 -1.31
N SER A 74 5.09 16.66 -0.77
CA SER A 74 5.31 16.65 0.68
C SER A 74 6.70 17.16 1.04
N VAL A 75 6.84 17.66 2.26
CA VAL A 75 8.14 17.86 2.90
C VAL A 75 8.35 16.68 3.87
N VAL A 76 9.52 16.08 3.82
CA VAL A 76 9.88 14.91 4.62
C VAL A 76 11.14 15.18 5.43
N THR A 77 11.26 14.48 6.55
CA THR A 77 12.45 14.46 7.39
C THR A 77 12.73 13.06 7.88
N TRP A 78 13.98 12.78 8.22
CA TRP A 78 14.39 11.52 8.85
C TRP A 78 15.02 11.82 10.20
N TYR A 79 14.73 10.96 11.18
CA TYR A 79 15.26 11.05 12.53
C TYR A 79 15.47 9.67 13.14
N GLU A 80 16.42 9.58 14.05
CA GLU A 80 16.66 8.35 14.82
C GLU A 80 15.69 8.26 15.99
N LYS A 81 15.11 7.10 16.18
CA LYS A 81 14.25 6.77 17.31
C LYS A 81 14.29 5.28 17.62
N ASP A 82 14.49 4.95 18.90
CA ASP A 82 14.49 3.56 19.41
C ASP A 82 15.47 2.64 18.64
N GLY A 83 16.65 3.18 18.28
CA GLY A 83 17.70 2.43 17.56
C GLY A 83 17.46 2.22 16.07
N GLY A 84 16.48 2.91 15.47
CA GLY A 84 16.19 2.87 14.03
C GLY A 84 15.89 4.24 13.46
N VAL A 85 16.11 4.41 12.16
CA VAL A 85 15.73 5.62 11.44
C VAL A 85 14.24 5.56 11.09
N ARG A 86 13.54 6.66 11.23
CA ARG A 86 12.13 6.84 10.86
C ARG A 86 11.98 8.00 9.92
N LYS A 87 11.05 7.86 8.99
CA LYS A 87 10.67 8.92 8.06
C LYS A 87 9.34 9.51 8.47
N ASP A 88 9.29 10.83 8.60
CA ASP A 88 8.04 11.55 8.81
C ASP A 88 7.75 12.53 7.66
N LYS A 89 6.46 12.75 7.41
CA LYS A 89 5.97 13.81 6.55
C LYS A 89 5.53 14.99 7.40
N LEU A 90 5.94 16.18 7.00
CA LEU A 90 5.49 17.42 7.64
C LEU A 90 4.11 17.80 7.08
N PRO A 91 3.12 18.07 7.94
CA PRO A 91 1.79 18.47 7.48
C PRO A 91 1.82 19.90 6.88
N VAL A 92 1.04 20.12 5.83
CA VAL A 92 0.89 21.44 5.19
C VAL A 92 -0.12 22.32 5.91
N ALA A 93 -0.97 21.75 6.77
CA ALA A 93 -1.96 22.47 7.57
C ALA A 93 -2.27 21.73 8.87
N GLY A 94 -2.87 22.43 9.82
CA GLY A 94 -3.30 21.87 11.10
C GLY A 94 -4.23 20.63 10.91
N GLY A 95 -4.21 19.72 11.89
CA GLY A 95 -4.96 18.47 11.83
C GLY A 95 -4.30 17.38 10.97
N ASN A 96 -2.96 17.39 10.86
CA ASN A 96 -2.17 16.40 10.12
C ASN A 96 -2.64 16.24 8.65
N ARG A 97 -2.82 17.37 7.96
CA ARG A 97 -3.23 17.38 6.56
C ARG A 97 -2.04 17.41 5.62
N TYR A 98 -2.11 16.60 4.57
CA TYR A 98 -1.04 16.36 3.59
C TYR A 98 -1.59 16.52 2.18
N VAL A 99 -0.71 16.69 1.19
CA VAL A 99 -1.08 16.78 -0.23
C VAL A 99 -0.75 15.48 -0.96
N GLY A 100 -1.77 14.90 -1.54
CA GLY A 100 -1.71 13.84 -2.53
C GLY A 100 -2.97 13.92 -3.37
N LEU A 101 -2.81 13.89 -4.70
CA LEU A 101 -3.91 14.06 -5.64
C LEU A 101 -3.94 12.90 -6.63
N VAL A 102 -5.14 12.54 -7.05
CA VAL A 102 -5.41 11.65 -8.16
C VAL A 102 -6.16 12.43 -9.23
N MET A 103 -5.67 12.35 -10.46
CA MET A 103 -6.37 12.85 -11.66
C MET A 103 -6.77 11.67 -12.52
N LEU A 104 -8.01 11.65 -12.98
CA LEU A 104 -8.54 10.65 -13.89
C LEU A 104 -8.78 11.23 -15.27
N PHE A 105 -8.45 10.45 -16.29
CA PHE A 105 -8.65 10.79 -17.69
C PHE A 105 -9.40 9.66 -18.40
N SER A 106 -10.19 10.02 -19.40
CA SER A 106 -10.82 9.06 -20.31
C SER A 106 -9.79 8.48 -21.28
N THR A 107 -9.71 7.15 -21.39
CA THR A 107 -8.91 6.52 -22.44
C THR A 107 -9.62 6.48 -23.80
N GLU A 108 -10.89 6.92 -23.88
CA GLU A 108 -11.65 7.00 -25.13
C GLU A 108 -11.56 8.39 -25.75
N THR A 109 -11.64 9.45 -24.93
CA THR A 109 -11.70 10.84 -25.42
C THR A 109 -10.48 11.68 -25.06
N GLY A 110 -9.65 11.23 -24.11
CA GLY A 110 -8.50 11.98 -23.58
C GLY A 110 -8.87 13.05 -22.55
N GLU A 111 -10.16 13.34 -22.35
CA GLU A 111 -10.61 14.41 -21.46
C GLU A 111 -10.34 14.12 -19.97
N PRO A 112 -10.09 15.15 -19.15
CA PRO A 112 -10.02 15.00 -17.71
C PRO A 112 -11.42 14.76 -17.11
N LEU A 113 -11.54 13.69 -16.30
CA LEU A 113 -12.82 13.24 -15.74
C LEU A 113 -13.02 13.68 -14.30
N ALA A 114 -11.98 13.57 -13.47
CA ALA A 114 -12.06 13.91 -12.06
C ALA A 114 -10.69 14.27 -11.47
N ILE A 115 -10.72 15.01 -10.36
CA ILE A 115 -9.59 15.24 -9.46
C ILE A 115 -10.04 15.11 -8.01
N PHE A 116 -9.25 14.44 -7.18
CA PHE A 116 -9.55 14.23 -5.77
C PHE A 116 -8.29 13.93 -4.94
N PRO A 117 -8.33 14.13 -3.59
CA PRO A 117 -7.26 13.73 -2.70
C PRO A 117 -7.04 12.22 -2.72
N ASP A 118 -5.78 11.79 -2.67
CA ASP A 118 -5.46 10.36 -2.68
C ASP A 118 -5.74 9.66 -1.33
N GLY A 119 -5.92 10.39 -0.24
CA GLY A 119 -5.96 9.91 1.14
C GLY A 119 -6.68 8.58 1.36
N TYR A 120 -8.00 8.55 1.32
CA TYR A 120 -8.77 7.34 1.56
C TYR A 120 -8.50 6.24 0.52
N VAL A 121 -8.35 6.61 -0.75
CA VAL A 121 -7.96 5.69 -1.82
C VAL A 121 -6.60 5.07 -1.56
N GLN A 122 -5.61 5.89 -1.16
CA GLN A 122 -4.26 5.43 -0.80
C GLN A 122 -4.28 4.40 0.35
N LYS A 123 -5.11 4.65 1.36
CA LYS A 123 -5.31 3.76 2.51
C LYS A 123 -5.79 2.38 2.05
N LEU A 124 -6.88 2.36 1.28
CA LEU A 124 -7.54 1.14 0.85
C LEU A 124 -6.77 0.35 -0.22
N ARG A 125 -6.12 1.04 -1.19
CA ARG A 125 -5.41 0.33 -2.26
C ARG A 125 -4.18 -0.45 -1.75
N VAL A 126 -3.51 0.05 -0.68
CA VAL A 126 -2.37 -0.66 -0.07
C VAL A 126 -2.86 -1.89 0.67
N ALA A 127 -3.83 -1.71 1.56
CA ALA A 127 -4.39 -2.81 2.33
C ALA A 127 -5.12 -3.83 1.44
N GLY A 128 -5.78 -3.35 0.37
CA GLY A 128 -6.44 -4.20 -0.62
C GLY A 128 -5.47 -5.16 -1.32
N ALA A 129 -4.28 -4.69 -1.70
CA ALA A 129 -3.26 -5.57 -2.26
C ALA A 129 -2.87 -6.70 -1.29
N SER A 130 -2.63 -6.37 -0.02
CA SER A 130 -2.32 -7.36 1.02
C SER A 130 -3.49 -8.34 1.25
N ALA A 131 -4.72 -7.87 1.24
CA ALA A 131 -5.90 -8.71 1.42
C ALA A 131 -6.14 -9.66 0.22
N ILE A 132 -5.97 -9.16 -1.01
CA ILE A 132 -6.05 -9.98 -2.23
C ILE A 132 -4.96 -11.06 -2.21
N ALA A 133 -3.71 -10.70 -1.87
CA ALA A 133 -2.64 -11.67 -1.72
C ALA A 133 -2.98 -12.71 -0.64
N ALA A 134 -3.46 -12.30 0.54
CA ALA A 134 -3.85 -13.19 1.62
C ALA A 134 -4.99 -14.15 1.23
N ARG A 135 -5.90 -13.75 0.31
CA ARG A 135 -6.95 -14.61 -0.22
C ARG A 135 -6.39 -15.90 -0.86
N HIS A 136 -5.24 -15.78 -1.52
CA HIS A 136 -4.55 -16.87 -2.21
C HIS A 136 -3.44 -17.53 -1.38
N LEU A 137 -2.87 -16.82 -0.42
CA LEU A 137 -1.66 -17.21 0.29
C LEU A 137 -1.88 -17.61 1.75
N ALA A 138 -2.85 -17.05 2.45
CA ALA A 138 -3.19 -17.48 3.80
C ALA A 138 -4.03 -18.76 3.77
N ARG A 139 -3.89 -19.62 4.80
CA ARG A 139 -4.75 -20.79 4.96
C ARG A 139 -6.22 -20.36 4.98
N LYS A 140 -7.11 -21.19 4.45
CA LYS A 140 -8.56 -20.88 4.39
C LYS A 140 -9.18 -20.74 5.78
N ASN A 141 -8.68 -21.49 6.76
CA ASN A 141 -9.11 -21.47 8.15
C ASN A 141 -8.30 -20.51 9.03
N ALA A 142 -7.49 -19.62 8.44
CA ALA A 142 -6.76 -18.60 9.19
C ALA A 142 -7.71 -17.69 9.95
N SER A 143 -7.53 -17.57 11.27
CA SER A 143 -8.45 -16.87 12.16
C SER A 143 -7.76 -15.98 13.20
N VAL A 144 -6.44 -16.12 13.37
CA VAL A 144 -5.65 -15.34 14.30
C VAL A 144 -4.67 -14.45 13.53
N MET A 145 -4.76 -13.14 13.73
CA MET A 145 -3.91 -12.17 13.07
C MET A 145 -2.99 -11.47 14.08
N ALA A 146 -1.72 -11.35 13.74
CA ALA A 146 -0.79 -10.40 14.35
C ALA A 146 -0.74 -9.12 13.49
N LEU A 147 -1.15 -7.99 14.05
CA LEU A 147 -1.10 -6.70 13.40
C LEU A 147 0.02 -5.87 14.02
N LEU A 148 1.12 -5.72 13.28
CA LEU A 148 2.27 -4.93 13.70
C LEU A 148 2.16 -3.52 13.14
N GLY A 149 1.79 -2.58 14.01
CA GLY A 149 1.43 -1.21 13.71
C GLY A 149 0.03 -0.88 14.26
N SER A 150 -0.18 0.38 14.63
CA SER A 150 -1.46 0.91 15.16
C SER A 150 -1.83 2.24 14.51
N GLY A 151 -1.33 2.46 13.29
CA GLY A 151 -1.57 3.68 12.53
C GLY A 151 -2.66 3.53 11.47
N TRP A 152 -2.72 4.51 10.59
CA TRP A 152 -3.70 4.62 9.52
C TRP A 152 -3.72 3.40 8.57
N GLN A 153 -2.56 2.83 8.22
CA GLN A 153 -2.49 1.61 7.41
C GLN A 153 -2.96 0.37 8.19
N ALA A 154 -2.71 0.32 9.51
CA ALA A 154 -3.15 -0.80 10.33
C ALA A 154 -4.68 -0.95 10.30
N SER A 155 -5.44 0.14 10.41
CA SER A 155 -6.90 0.10 10.36
C SER A 155 -7.43 -0.39 9.01
N ALA A 156 -6.80 0.00 7.90
CA ALA A 156 -7.20 -0.49 6.58
C ALA A 156 -6.92 -1.99 6.42
N HIS A 157 -5.75 -2.46 6.87
CA HIS A 157 -5.42 -3.89 6.82
C HIS A 157 -6.34 -4.73 7.71
N LEU A 158 -6.69 -4.21 8.90
CA LEU A 158 -7.68 -4.86 9.77
C LEU A 158 -9.00 -5.09 9.03
N ILE A 159 -9.56 -4.03 8.43
CA ILE A 159 -10.85 -4.12 7.73
C ILE A 159 -10.75 -5.03 6.50
N THR A 160 -9.74 -4.84 5.65
CA THR A 160 -9.64 -5.57 4.38
C THR A 160 -9.34 -7.05 4.58
N LEU A 161 -8.50 -7.41 5.56
CA LEU A 161 -8.21 -8.81 5.89
C LEU A 161 -9.40 -9.52 6.52
N SER A 162 -10.23 -8.81 7.31
CA SER A 162 -11.48 -9.34 7.86
C SER A 162 -12.53 -9.64 6.78
N LEU A 163 -12.43 -9.00 5.58
CA LEU A 163 -13.30 -9.33 4.43
C LEU A 163 -12.87 -10.61 3.71
N VAL A 164 -11.64 -11.04 3.84
CA VAL A 164 -11.10 -12.21 3.12
C VAL A 164 -10.85 -13.42 4.01
N ARG A 165 -10.83 -13.24 5.34
CA ARG A 165 -10.72 -14.30 6.34
C ARG A 165 -11.64 -14.02 7.52
N ASP A 166 -12.20 -15.09 8.10
CA ASP A 166 -13.04 -15.02 9.30
C ASP A 166 -12.15 -14.89 10.55
N LEU A 167 -11.60 -13.69 10.74
CA LEU A 167 -10.73 -13.41 11.87
C LEU A 167 -11.51 -13.47 13.19
N LYS A 168 -11.01 -14.26 14.14
CA LYS A 168 -11.57 -14.39 15.49
C LYS A 168 -10.80 -13.56 16.51
N LYS A 169 -9.48 -13.44 16.31
CA LYS A 169 -8.58 -12.70 17.19
C LYS A 169 -7.55 -11.91 16.41
N VAL A 170 -7.33 -10.66 16.82
CA VAL A 170 -6.28 -9.80 16.30
C VAL A 170 -5.43 -9.28 17.45
N ARG A 171 -4.15 -9.64 17.46
CA ARG A 171 -3.18 -9.12 18.44
C ARG A 171 -2.46 -7.93 17.83
N VAL A 172 -2.62 -6.77 18.49
CA VAL A 172 -2.08 -5.50 18.00
C VAL A 172 -0.82 -5.13 18.76
N PHE A 173 0.27 -4.91 18.06
CA PHE A 173 1.50 -4.41 18.64
C PHE A 173 2.01 -3.17 17.90
N SER A 174 2.46 -2.19 18.65
CA SER A 174 3.29 -1.07 18.20
C SER A 174 4.10 -0.58 19.42
N PRO A 175 5.29 0.02 19.25
CA PRO A 175 6.10 0.44 20.39
C PRO A 175 5.41 1.45 21.32
N ASN A 176 4.52 2.30 20.78
CA ASN A 176 3.81 3.32 21.55
C ASN A 176 2.51 2.73 22.14
N ALA A 177 2.45 2.57 23.48
CA ALA A 177 1.32 2.03 24.20
C ALA A 177 0.03 2.86 24.04
N ASP A 178 0.14 4.20 24.05
CA ASP A 178 -1.04 5.06 23.88
C ASP A 178 -1.63 4.96 22.47
N SER A 179 -0.79 4.76 21.45
CA SER A 179 -1.27 4.53 20.09
C SER A 179 -1.95 3.17 19.97
N ARG A 180 -1.47 2.13 20.67
CA ARG A 180 -2.15 0.81 20.73
C ARG A 180 -3.52 0.92 21.38
N ARG A 181 -3.60 1.56 22.57
CA ARG A 181 -4.87 1.73 23.28
C ARG A 181 -5.89 2.49 22.45
N ARG A 182 -5.51 3.63 21.88
CA ARG A 182 -6.41 4.40 20.98
C ARG A 182 -6.91 3.57 19.81
N PHE A 183 -6.03 2.75 19.21
CA PHE A 183 -6.42 1.87 18.11
C PHE A 183 -7.44 0.81 18.59
N LEU A 184 -7.21 0.19 19.74
CA LEU A 184 -8.15 -0.78 20.32
C LEU A 184 -9.49 -0.13 20.65
N ASP A 185 -9.48 1.04 21.30
CA ASP A 185 -10.71 1.79 21.67
C ASP A 185 -11.53 2.14 20.43
N GLU A 186 -10.87 2.57 19.34
CA GLU A 186 -11.52 2.94 18.09
C GLU A 186 -12.12 1.74 17.37
N TRP A 187 -11.42 0.58 17.37
CA TRP A 187 -11.77 -0.52 16.47
C TRP A 187 -12.47 -1.71 17.13
N SER A 188 -12.42 -1.87 18.46
CA SER A 188 -13.01 -3.02 19.16
C SER A 188 -14.51 -3.18 18.94
N ASN A 189 -15.25 -2.09 18.70
CA ASN A 189 -16.67 -2.12 18.42
C ASN A 189 -17.00 -2.09 16.91
N ASN A 190 -16.00 -1.94 16.06
CA ASN A 190 -16.16 -1.78 14.61
C ASN A 190 -15.77 -3.03 13.82
N ILE A 191 -15.30 -4.08 14.49
CA ILE A 191 -14.90 -5.34 13.88
C ILE A 191 -15.43 -6.52 14.74
N SER A 192 -15.72 -7.64 14.10
CA SER A 192 -16.23 -8.83 14.80
C SER A 192 -15.16 -9.63 15.55
N ALA A 193 -13.89 -9.47 15.18
CA ALA A 193 -12.77 -10.15 15.82
C ALA A 193 -12.47 -9.54 17.20
N GLU A 194 -12.07 -10.36 18.16
CA GLU A 194 -11.51 -9.90 19.42
C GLU A 194 -10.18 -9.18 19.19
N LEU A 195 -10.09 -7.89 19.55
CA LEU A 195 -8.83 -7.14 19.49
C LEU A 195 -8.12 -7.21 20.85
N VAL A 196 -6.84 -7.61 20.84
CA VAL A 196 -6.05 -7.79 22.06
C VAL A 196 -4.74 -7.01 21.93
N GLU A 197 -4.36 -6.28 22.96
CA GLU A 197 -3.05 -5.65 23.05
C GLU A 197 -1.97 -6.71 23.26
N ALA A 198 -0.88 -6.62 22.48
CA ALA A 198 0.34 -7.42 22.69
C ALA A 198 1.45 -6.53 23.26
N GLY A 199 2.24 -7.05 24.18
CA GLY A 199 3.36 -6.34 24.80
C GLY A 199 4.63 -6.32 23.93
N SER A 200 4.70 -7.23 22.94
CA SER A 200 5.84 -7.31 22.01
C SER A 200 5.41 -7.85 20.64
N ALA A 201 6.27 -7.67 19.62
CA ALA A 201 6.05 -8.28 18.31
C ALA A 201 6.05 -9.81 18.42
N ALA A 202 6.94 -10.39 19.22
CA ALA A 202 7.01 -11.84 19.45
C ALA A 202 5.70 -12.39 20.05
N GLU A 203 5.14 -11.71 21.05
CA GLU A 203 3.84 -12.07 21.65
C GLU A 203 2.70 -11.98 20.63
N ALA A 204 2.68 -10.94 19.80
CA ALA A 204 1.66 -10.80 18.77
C ALA A 204 1.73 -11.96 17.75
N ILE A 205 2.93 -12.35 17.33
CA ILE A 205 3.20 -13.36 16.31
C ILE A 205 2.95 -14.78 16.81
N ASP A 206 3.16 -15.05 18.11
CA ASP A 206 3.06 -16.41 18.64
C ASP A 206 1.68 -17.03 18.39
N GLY A 207 1.62 -18.08 17.57
CA GLY A 207 0.37 -18.75 17.18
C GLY A 207 -0.53 -17.95 16.24
N ALA A 208 -0.03 -16.89 15.57
CA ALA A 208 -0.76 -16.20 14.53
C ALA A 208 -0.79 -17.01 13.22
N ASP A 209 -1.91 -16.95 12.51
CA ASP A 209 -2.08 -17.50 11.16
C ASP A 209 -1.65 -16.49 10.09
N ILE A 210 -1.85 -15.19 10.39
CA ILE A 210 -1.51 -14.07 9.52
C ILE A 210 -0.68 -13.06 10.33
N VAL A 211 0.45 -12.63 9.79
CA VAL A 211 1.27 -11.55 10.33
C VAL A 211 1.29 -10.42 9.31
N THR A 212 0.86 -9.23 9.73
CA THR A 212 0.78 -8.06 8.85
C THR A 212 1.58 -6.89 9.44
N CYS A 213 2.60 -6.43 8.68
CA CYS A 213 3.44 -5.31 9.04
C CYS A 213 2.95 -4.04 8.35
N THR A 214 2.67 -2.99 9.14
CA THR A 214 2.06 -1.74 8.66
C THR A 214 2.66 -0.51 9.35
N THR A 215 4.00 -0.50 9.49
CA THR A 215 4.70 0.49 10.28
C THR A 215 5.40 1.56 9.42
N ASN A 216 5.91 2.59 10.05
CA ASN A 216 6.85 3.53 9.44
C ASN A 216 8.32 3.15 9.69
N SER A 217 8.58 1.99 10.30
CA SER A 217 9.94 1.48 10.50
C SER A 217 10.66 1.28 9.18
N ILE A 218 11.96 1.45 9.19
CA ILE A 218 12.87 1.16 8.09
C ILE A 218 13.86 0.06 8.45
N SER A 219 13.54 -0.70 9.50
CA SER A 219 14.26 -1.88 9.95
C SER A 219 13.29 -3.00 10.24
N ALA A 220 13.79 -4.24 10.21
CA ALA A 220 13.00 -5.44 10.49
C ALA A 220 12.34 -5.37 11.88
N LEU A 221 11.09 -5.80 11.94
CA LEU A 221 10.26 -5.72 13.15
C LEU A 221 10.43 -6.92 14.08
N PHE A 222 10.88 -8.05 13.53
CA PHE A 222 11.07 -9.31 14.24
C PHE A 222 12.02 -10.22 13.43
N PRO A 223 12.68 -11.17 14.09
CA PRO A 223 13.45 -12.21 13.41
C PRO A 223 12.53 -13.27 12.80
N GLY A 224 12.79 -13.66 11.55
CA GLY A 224 11.95 -14.60 10.80
C GLY A 224 11.82 -15.99 11.44
N GLU A 225 12.72 -16.35 12.35
CA GLU A 225 12.67 -17.60 13.14
C GLU A 225 11.43 -17.71 14.03
N LEU A 226 10.80 -16.58 14.38
CA LEU A 226 9.55 -16.56 15.14
C LEU A 226 8.35 -17.09 14.33
N LEU A 227 8.44 -17.09 13.01
CA LEU A 227 7.38 -17.57 12.14
C LEU A 227 7.25 -19.09 12.20
N LYS A 228 6.08 -19.57 12.56
CA LYS A 228 5.76 -21.00 12.60
C LYS A 228 5.28 -21.49 11.23
N PRO A 229 5.39 -22.81 10.95
CA PRO A 229 4.81 -23.39 9.74
C PRO A 229 3.33 -23.01 9.55
N GLY A 230 2.94 -22.73 8.32
CA GLY A 230 1.56 -22.41 7.95
C GLY A 230 1.18 -20.94 8.03
N VAL A 231 2.06 -20.06 8.54
CA VAL A 231 1.77 -18.63 8.64
C VAL A 231 1.80 -17.95 7.25
N HIS A 232 0.97 -16.93 7.09
CA HIS A 232 1.06 -15.96 6.01
C HIS A 232 1.60 -14.64 6.54
N VAL A 233 2.62 -14.08 5.88
CA VAL A 233 3.23 -12.79 6.25
C VAL A 233 3.00 -11.77 5.16
N SER A 234 2.66 -10.53 5.51
CA SER A 234 2.63 -9.40 4.59
C SER A 234 3.31 -8.17 5.18
N CYS A 235 3.95 -7.36 4.32
CA CYS A 235 4.56 -6.10 4.71
C CYS A 235 4.23 -4.99 3.71
N VAL A 236 4.19 -3.74 4.17
CA VAL A 236 3.98 -2.57 3.31
C VAL A 236 5.28 -1.94 2.84
N LYS A 237 6.41 -2.38 3.40
CA LYS A 237 7.76 -2.04 2.98
C LYS A 237 8.67 -3.25 3.12
N PRO A 238 9.58 -3.48 2.17
CA PRO A 238 10.51 -4.62 2.23
C PRO A 238 11.35 -4.67 3.52
N CYS A 239 11.75 -3.50 4.05
CA CYS A 239 12.60 -3.40 5.23
C CYS A 239 11.91 -3.76 6.56
N GLU A 240 10.59 -3.95 6.58
CA GLU A 240 9.87 -4.40 7.79
C GLU A 240 10.13 -5.88 8.12
N LEU A 241 10.61 -6.65 7.14
CA LEU A 241 10.96 -8.07 7.29
C LEU A 241 12.47 -8.25 7.14
N ASP A 242 13.03 -9.23 7.84
CA ASP A 242 14.43 -9.59 7.72
C ASP A 242 14.70 -10.58 6.56
N ALA A 243 15.96 -10.80 6.24
CA ALA A 243 16.36 -11.74 5.19
C ALA A 243 15.90 -13.18 5.48
N SER A 244 15.90 -13.60 6.75
CA SER A 244 15.48 -14.95 7.12
C SER A 244 13.99 -15.20 6.85
N THR A 245 13.15 -14.18 7.01
CA THR A 245 11.73 -14.24 6.63
C THR A 245 11.57 -14.51 5.13
N TYR A 246 12.30 -13.77 4.29
CA TYR A 246 12.21 -13.95 2.83
C TYR A 246 12.77 -15.31 2.38
N GLN A 247 13.89 -15.74 2.95
CA GLN A 247 14.50 -17.05 2.63
C GLN A 247 13.61 -18.24 3.01
N ARG A 248 12.89 -18.13 4.13
CA ARG A 248 11.97 -19.17 4.63
C ARG A 248 10.61 -19.18 3.95
N SER A 249 10.29 -18.15 3.15
CA SER A 249 8.97 -18.01 2.52
C SER A 249 8.91 -18.73 1.19
N ASP A 250 7.95 -19.63 1.06
CA ASP A 250 7.60 -20.31 -0.17
C ASP A 250 6.09 -20.63 -0.16
N PRO A 251 5.26 -19.92 -0.94
CA PRO A 251 5.64 -18.91 -1.95
C PRO A 251 5.99 -17.53 -1.37
N LEU A 252 6.90 -16.84 -2.02
CA LEU A 252 7.18 -15.42 -1.87
C LEU A 252 6.64 -14.68 -3.11
N ILE A 253 5.65 -13.85 -2.90
CA ILE A 253 4.99 -13.04 -3.94
C ILE A 253 5.34 -11.57 -3.71
N ILE A 254 5.70 -10.86 -4.76
CA ILE A 254 5.93 -9.42 -4.73
C ILE A 254 4.79 -8.67 -5.40
N HIS A 255 4.63 -7.39 -5.07
CA HIS A 255 3.63 -6.57 -5.72
C HIS A 255 4.00 -6.32 -7.18
N TRP A 256 5.25 -5.89 -7.45
CA TRP A 256 5.74 -5.60 -8.79
C TRP A 256 7.25 -5.80 -8.92
N LYS A 257 7.72 -6.05 -10.14
CA LYS A 257 9.14 -6.30 -10.50
C LYS A 257 9.95 -5.00 -10.54
N GLU A 258 9.92 -4.21 -9.49
CA GLU A 258 10.67 -2.98 -9.35
C GLU A 258 11.36 -2.98 -7.98
N ALA A 259 12.69 -2.91 -7.97
CA ALA A 259 13.47 -2.98 -6.74
C ALA A 259 13.23 -1.76 -5.86
N LYS A 260 13.26 -0.58 -6.46
CA LYS A 260 12.94 0.72 -5.84
C LYS A 260 12.46 1.70 -6.91
N PRO A 261 11.77 2.78 -6.52
CA PRO A 261 11.38 3.85 -7.43
C PRO A 261 12.59 4.47 -8.14
N PHE A 262 12.37 5.01 -9.34
CA PHE A 262 13.37 5.86 -9.95
C PHE A 262 13.49 7.17 -9.17
N GLN A 263 14.69 7.48 -8.67
CA GLN A 263 14.93 8.57 -7.73
C GLN A 263 15.87 9.62 -8.31
N ILE A 264 15.46 10.88 -8.23
CA ILE A 264 16.22 12.04 -8.67
C ILE A 264 16.47 12.95 -7.46
N VAL A 265 17.71 13.28 -7.19
CA VAL A 265 18.10 14.23 -6.13
C VAL A 265 18.70 15.47 -6.78
N ILE A 266 18.18 16.65 -6.45
CA ILE A 266 18.61 17.93 -6.99
C ILE A 266 19.17 18.83 -5.89
N GLY A 267 19.73 19.99 -6.27
CA GLY A 267 20.23 21.00 -5.32
C GLY A 267 21.61 20.72 -4.75
N GLY A 268 22.43 19.90 -5.43
CA GLY A 268 23.82 19.62 -5.01
C GLY A 268 23.95 18.76 -3.75
N VAL A 269 22.87 18.08 -3.36
CA VAL A 269 22.86 17.18 -2.21
C VAL A 269 23.43 15.82 -2.62
N ASP A 270 24.27 15.25 -1.76
CA ASP A 270 24.71 13.86 -1.94
C ASP A 270 23.52 12.90 -1.78
N PRO A 271 23.16 12.12 -2.83
CA PRO A 271 22.09 11.14 -2.74
C PRO A 271 22.26 10.15 -1.58
N GLN A 272 23.50 9.82 -1.19
CA GLN A 272 23.77 8.92 -0.06
C GLN A 272 23.38 9.52 1.30
N SER A 273 23.19 10.82 1.39
CA SER A 273 22.71 11.49 2.62
C SER A 273 21.21 11.34 2.86
N ILE A 274 20.46 10.87 1.84
CA ILE A 274 19.00 10.68 1.92
C ILE A 274 18.73 9.19 2.16
N PRO A 275 18.21 8.78 3.34
CA PRO A 275 18.01 7.38 3.66
C PRO A 275 17.20 6.58 2.65
N ASP A 276 16.15 7.13 2.05
CA ASP A 276 15.34 6.47 1.01
C ASP A 276 16.08 6.29 -0.33
N VAL A 277 17.19 6.97 -0.54
CA VAL A 277 17.93 7.02 -1.81
C VAL A 277 19.27 6.31 -1.72
N ALA A 278 19.89 6.30 -0.53
CA ALA A 278 21.22 5.77 -0.29
C ALA A 278 21.42 4.36 -0.87
N GLU A 279 22.57 4.14 -1.50
CA GLU A 279 23.00 2.80 -1.88
C GLU A 279 23.23 1.96 -0.62
N GLY A 280 22.88 0.67 -0.68
CA GLY A 280 22.98 -0.21 0.48
C GLY A 280 21.87 -0.04 1.49
N TRP A 281 20.85 0.76 1.19
CA TRP A 281 19.58 0.67 1.90
C TRP A 281 19.17 -0.80 1.95
N PRO A 282 18.99 -1.39 3.12
CA PRO A 282 18.73 -2.81 3.21
C PRO A 282 17.40 -3.13 2.52
N HIS A 283 17.48 -3.59 1.28
CA HIS A 283 16.41 -4.29 0.63
C HIS A 283 16.65 -5.78 0.86
N PRO A 284 16.15 -6.35 1.99
CA PRO A 284 16.33 -7.77 2.29
C PRO A 284 15.53 -8.68 1.35
N LEU A 285 14.85 -8.10 0.36
CA LEU A 285 14.06 -8.80 -0.66
C LEU A 285 14.94 -9.59 -1.65
N THR A 286 16.20 -9.78 -1.34
CA THR A 286 17.08 -10.68 -2.11
C THR A 286 17.07 -12.06 -1.46
N ARG A 287 16.55 -13.05 -2.18
CA ARG A 287 16.87 -14.45 -1.92
C ARG A 287 18.21 -14.72 -2.61
N GLU A 288 19.10 -15.42 -1.94
CA GLU A 288 20.41 -15.77 -2.52
C GLU A 288 20.28 -16.59 -3.81
N ASP A 289 19.19 -17.36 -3.93
CA ASP A 289 18.91 -18.31 -5.00
C ASP A 289 17.92 -17.77 -6.07
N THR A 290 17.25 -16.63 -5.81
CA THR A 290 16.18 -16.15 -6.70
C THR A 290 16.27 -14.64 -6.89
N PRO A 291 16.69 -14.16 -8.08
CA PRO A 291 16.66 -12.74 -8.41
C PRO A 291 15.25 -12.13 -8.29
N LEU A 292 15.16 -10.86 -7.94
CA LEU A 292 13.88 -10.14 -7.83
C LEU A 292 12.98 -10.29 -9.07
N TRP A 293 13.59 -10.31 -10.25
CA TRP A 293 12.88 -10.42 -11.54
C TRP A 293 12.21 -11.78 -11.76
N ASP A 294 12.68 -12.81 -11.06
CA ASP A 294 12.15 -14.18 -11.16
C ASP A 294 11.07 -14.44 -10.11
N LEU A 295 10.93 -13.56 -9.11
CA LEU A 295 9.85 -13.67 -8.14
C LEU A 295 8.49 -13.44 -8.79
N PRO A 296 7.47 -14.26 -8.45
CA PRO A 296 6.12 -14.08 -8.96
C PRO A 296 5.46 -12.83 -8.37
N THR A 297 4.64 -12.18 -9.19
CA THR A 297 3.90 -10.97 -8.82
C THR A 297 2.45 -11.27 -8.41
N ILE A 298 1.80 -10.30 -7.74
CA ILE A 298 0.38 -10.42 -7.40
C ILE A 298 -0.50 -10.59 -8.65
N SER A 299 -0.15 -9.97 -9.79
CA SER A 299 -0.89 -10.14 -11.04
C SER A 299 -0.80 -11.56 -11.58
N GLN A 300 0.36 -12.20 -11.49
CA GLN A 300 0.53 -13.61 -11.85
C GLN A 300 -0.21 -14.54 -10.90
N LEU A 301 -0.23 -14.21 -9.60
CA LEU A 301 -1.00 -14.95 -8.59
C LEU A 301 -2.50 -14.90 -8.88
N VAL A 302 -3.05 -13.73 -9.13
CA VAL A 302 -4.49 -13.51 -9.38
C VAL A 302 -4.94 -14.13 -10.71
N ASN A 303 -4.06 -14.18 -11.71
CA ASN A 303 -4.33 -14.85 -13.01
C ASN A 303 -4.15 -16.37 -13.00
N GLY A 304 -3.77 -16.95 -11.86
CA GLY A 304 -3.52 -18.38 -11.79
C GLY A 304 -2.24 -18.86 -12.48
N GLN A 305 -1.38 -17.94 -12.89
CA GLN A 305 -0.04 -18.24 -13.43
C GLN A 305 0.92 -18.71 -12.33
N HIS A 306 0.59 -18.40 -11.07
CA HIS A 306 1.22 -18.96 -9.89
C HIS A 306 0.13 -19.61 -9.01
N PRO A 307 0.33 -20.86 -8.51
CA PRO A 307 -0.71 -21.60 -7.79
C PRO A 307 -1.05 -21.02 -6.40
N GLY A 308 -0.28 -20.08 -5.89
CA GLY A 308 -0.42 -19.59 -4.52
C GLY A 308 0.11 -20.61 -3.49
N ARG A 309 -0.55 -20.70 -2.34
CA ARG A 309 -0.24 -21.70 -1.31
C ARG A 309 -0.65 -23.09 -1.77
N THR A 310 0.29 -24.03 -1.78
CA THR A 310 0.05 -25.44 -2.16
C THR A 310 0.18 -26.40 -0.98
N LYS A 311 0.78 -25.97 0.14
CA LYS A 311 1.00 -26.76 1.36
C LYS A 311 0.58 -25.96 2.59
N ASP A 312 -0.14 -26.61 3.50
CA ASP A 312 -0.65 -25.94 4.71
C ASP A 312 0.45 -25.51 5.66
N GLU A 313 1.55 -26.25 5.72
CA GLU A 313 2.73 -25.94 6.57
C GLU A 313 3.67 -24.88 5.96
N ALA A 314 3.52 -24.50 4.69
CA ALA A 314 4.38 -23.52 4.07
C ALA A 314 4.24 -22.15 4.76
N ILE A 315 5.34 -21.43 4.91
CA ILE A 315 5.34 -20.00 5.25
C ILE A 315 5.18 -19.25 3.93
N SER A 316 4.09 -18.51 3.76
CA SER A 316 3.90 -17.69 2.57
C SER A 316 4.11 -16.21 2.86
N CYS A 317 4.66 -15.47 1.92
CA CYS A 317 4.93 -14.06 2.09
C CYS A 317 4.38 -13.24 0.90
N PHE A 318 3.79 -12.11 1.21
CA PHE A 318 3.49 -11.06 0.25
C PHE A 318 4.25 -9.78 0.61
N CYS A 319 5.15 -9.35 -0.26
CA CYS A 319 5.85 -8.09 -0.12
C CYS A 319 5.21 -7.02 -1.01
N ASN A 320 4.57 -6.02 -0.40
CA ASN A 320 4.03 -4.86 -1.11
C ASN A 320 5.16 -3.84 -1.35
N ASN A 321 6.13 -4.24 -2.18
CA ASN A 321 7.41 -3.55 -2.35
C ASN A 321 7.31 -2.17 -3.01
N VAL A 322 6.33 -1.96 -3.89
CA VAL A 322 6.14 -0.68 -4.57
C VAL A 322 4.66 -0.45 -4.89
N GLY A 323 4.19 0.79 -4.82
CA GLY A 323 2.84 1.16 -5.22
C GLY A 323 2.72 1.34 -6.72
N LEU A 324 1.57 0.96 -7.30
CA LEU A 324 1.29 1.04 -8.73
C LEU A 324 0.28 2.16 -9.05
N GLY A 325 0.53 2.91 -10.12
CA GLY A 325 -0.42 3.88 -10.64
C GLY A 325 -1.75 3.23 -11.08
N LEU A 326 -1.69 2.00 -11.55
CA LEU A 326 -2.85 1.19 -11.91
C LEU A 326 -3.89 1.05 -10.78
N GLN A 327 -3.45 0.96 -9.53
CA GLN A 327 -4.35 0.88 -8.38
C GLN A 327 -5.22 2.13 -8.24
N PHE A 328 -4.67 3.31 -8.60
CA PHE A 328 -5.43 4.56 -8.60
C PHE A 328 -6.38 4.66 -9.79
N ALA A 329 -6.03 4.09 -10.94
CA ALA A 329 -6.96 3.96 -12.06
C ALA A 329 -8.15 3.05 -11.67
N ALA A 330 -7.88 1.89 -11.07
CA ALA A 330 -8.91 0.94 -10.65
C ALA A 330 -9.86 1.54 -9.61
N VAL A 331 -9.33 1.95 -8.45
CA VAL A 331 -10.16 2.50 -7.37
C VAL A 331 -10.78 3.84 -7.77
N GLY A 332 -10.05 4.67 -8.52
CA GLY A 332 -10.56 5.93 -9.04
C GLY A 332 -11.74 5.77 -10.00
N SER A 333 -11.74 4.74 -10.85
CA SER A 333 -12.87 4.42 -11.73
C SER A 333 -14.14 4.11 -10.93
N GLU A 334 -14.01 3.36 -9.84
CA GLU A 334 -15.13 3.03 -8.96
C GLU A 334 -15.62 4.26 -8.19
N VAL A 335 -14.69 5.10 -7.68
CA VAL A 335 -15.02 6.38 -7.05
C VAL A 335 -15.82 7.26 -8.00
N LEU A 336 -15.35 7.40 -9.26
CA LEU A 336 -16.02 8.23 -10.26
C LEU A 336 -17.42 7.72 -10.59
N ALA A 337 -17.59 6.41 -10.77
CA ALA A 337 -18.88 5.81 -11.07
C ALA A 337 -19.88 6.06 -9.93
N ARG A 338 -19.47 5.77 -8.70
CA ARG A 338 -20.31 5.97 -7.51
C ARG A 338 -20.61 7.44 -7.23
N ALA A 339 -19.65 8.33 -7.44
CA ALA A 339 -19.86 9.75 -7.25
C ALA A 339 -20.91 10.31 -8.21
N ARG A 340 -20.89 9.87 -9.47
CA ARG A 340 -21.91 10.23 -10.48
C ARG A 340 -23.29 9.68 -10.12
N GLU A 341 -23.36 8.41 -9.72
CA GLU A 341 -24.62 7.77 -9.30
C GLU A 341 -25.22 8.48 -8.08
N ALA A 342 -24.40 8.72 -7.05
CA ALA A 342 -24.82 9.39 -5.81
C ALA A 342 -24.96 10.92 -5.94
N ARG A 343 -24.53 11.51 -7.06
CA ARG A 343 -24.49 12.96 -7.31
C ARG A 343 -23.68 13.70 -6.24
N VAL A 344 -22.54 13.13 -5.89
CA VAL A 344 -21.61 13.67 -4.87
C VAL A 344 -20.44 14.36 -5.59
N GLY A 345 -19.92 15.42 -4.98
CA GLY A 345 -18.83 16.23 -5.53
C GLY A 345 -19.31 17.53 -6.17
N ARG A 346 -18.37 18.21 -6.82
CA ARG A 346 -18.64 19.49 -7.54
C ARG A 346 -18.18 19.37 -8.97
N GLU A 347 -19.05 19.70 -9.91
CA GLU A 347 -18.69 19.77 -11.32
C GLU A 347 -18.06 21.11 -11.67
N ILE A 348 -16.97 21.03 -12.44
CA ILE A 348 -16.32 22.18 -13.07
C ILE A 348 -16.39 21.98 -14.58
N PRO A 349 -16.63 23.05 -15.37
CA PRO A 349 -16.66 22.96 -16.82
C PRO A 349 -15.35 22.32 -17.34
N THR A 350 -15.47 21.27 -18.13
CA THR A 350 -14.30 20.57 -18.70
C THR A 350 -13.52 21.47 -19.63
N ASP A 351 -14.20 22.39 -20.35
CA ASP A 351 -13.60 23.36 -21.27
C ASP A 351 -12.48 24.21 -20.64
N TRP A 352 -12.51 24.40 -19.33
CA TRP A 352 -11.43 25.13 -18.63
C TRP A 352 -10.08 24.41 -18.66
N PHE A 353 -10.07 23.13 -19.01
CA PHE A 353 -8.90 22.26 -19.03
C PHE A 353 -8.56 21.78 -20.44
N LEU A 354 -9.26 22.29 -21.45
CA LEU A 354 -8.99 21.98 -22.84
C LEU A 354 -8.18 23.10 -23.49
N GLU A 355 -7.26 22.71 -24.36
CA GLU A 355 -6.49 23.65 -25.15
C GLU A 355 -7.15 23.86 -26.51
N SER A 356 -7.10 25.09 -27.03
CA SER A 356 -7.60 25.44 -28.37
C SER A 356 -6.47 25.45 -29.41
N VAL A 357 -5.26 25.07 -29.01
CA VAL A 357 -4.07 25.06 -29.88
C VAL A 357 -3.92 23.66 -30.48
N HIS A 358 -3.81 23.59 -31.80
CA HIS A 358 -3.45 22.35 -32.50
C HIS A 358 -1.91 22.29 -32.58
N PRO A 359 -1.24 21.24 -32.03
CA PRO A 359 0.20 21.10 -32.09
C PRO A 359 0.74 20.85 -33.51
#